data_6538fbb07cf9ade62d27fa148c6aa3d3
#
_entry.id   6538fbb07cf9ade62d27fa148c6aa3d3
#
_cell.length_a   1.000
_cell.length_b   1.000
_cell.length_c   1.000
_cell.angle_alpha   90.00
_cell.angle_beta   90.00
_cell.angle_gamma   90.00
#
_symmetry.space_group_name_H-M   'P 1'
#
loop_
_entity.id
_entity.type
_entity.pdbx_description
1 polymer ?
#
loop_
_entity_poly.entity_id
_entity_poly.type
_entity_poly.pdbx_seq_one_letter_code
_entity_poly.pdbx_strand_id
1 'polypeptide(L)'
;MTAPNPTDHNQWYPFQNRPLPPPGAFGAVVNPAVVPLFDVAELPRTARFVVVGAGVHGMSSAWHLAMTLERTGKGKGSDVVLIDKQGPGAGATGLACGCVRNLYMTGPLHAILRESVAVWASDPVNLGFQQVGYVSIGEANQEEDYVKLHRSQNDQGYPSDLYVGADAKRFLKSIWPDFKTHMCDVVLHEKLSGYAGTHMACWGLDQKCRQWGVQRVYGAAVTGYEKTGGQITEVHTNDGSVQVDEAVVISAGAWMPEHWSWLGHADTLDVTYPDGHVETDMDMWTYWRLLEGEVYLPEGVDFRTAHGKDSPVLHVELMNTPVYGDDGAMIQDHVYFYTRYAAERVGAPGLQGGTIPIKLGPKAVLEPYGHLNDAYQADNWFADYYCATAGQLFERFEGIRPYYKDRRNGGIGVFTPDNVPIFDWVADNAFMTADSNHGFKMIGVGKLVARLLTQGCKPDELAPFNLARFQAGTTFGDRNSNCPWV
;
A
#
# COMPACT_ATOMS: atom_id res chain seq x y z
N MET A 1 -33.65 5.55 9.10
CA MET A 1 -32.50 5.84 8.20
C MET A 1 -32.64 4.88 7.06
N THR A 2 -32.84 5.35 5.85
CA THR A 2 -32.86 4.49 4.66
C THR A 2 -31.46 3.90 4.48
N ALA A 3 -31.40 2.60 4.15
CA ALA A 3 -30.15 1.94 3.84
C ALA A 3 -29.40 2.74 2.75
N PRO A 4 -28.08 2.90 2.87
CA PRO A 4 -27.32 3.64 1.91
C PRO A 4 -27.43 3.00 0.52
N ASN A 5 -27.55 3.84 -0.50
CA ASN A 5 -27.58 3.38 -1.89
C ASN A 5 -26.23 2.72 -2.22
N PRO A 6 -26.18 1.43 -2.59
CA PRO A 6 -24.92 0.72 -2.88
C PRO A 6 -24.13 1.30 -4.08
N THR A 7 -24.77 2.17 -4.89
CA THR A 7 -24.12 2.88 -5.98
C THR A 7 -23.62 4.27 -5.60
N ASP A 8 -23.83 4.71 -4.38
CA ASP A 8 -23.30 5.98 -3.90
C ASP A 8 -21.84 5.81 -3.46
N HIS A 9 -20.93 6.00 -4.38
CA HIS A 9 -19.49 5.90 -4.18
C HIS A 9 -18.96 6.81 -3.07
N ASN A 10 -19.64 7.91 -2.75
CA ASN A 10 -19.28 8.82 -1.67
C ASN A 10 -19.34 8.17 -0.27
N GLN A 11 -20.06 7.07 -0.14
CA GLN A 11 -20.12 6.32 1.12
C GLN A 11 -18.88 5.47 1.38
N TRP A 12 -18.19 5.08 0.31
CA TRP A 12 -16.98 4.25 0.37
C TRP A 12 -15.71 5.07 0.52
N TYR A 13 -15.79 6.37 0.16
CA TYR A 13 -14.69 7.31 0.23
C TYR A 13 -15.07 8.45 1.18
N PRO A 14 -14.80 8.29 2.49
CA PRO A 14 -15.21 9.28 3.49
C PRO A 14 -14.59 10.67 3.26
N PHE A 15 -13.68 10.78 2.30
CA PHE A 15 -12.98 12.02 1.99
C PHE A 15 -13.71 12.92 1.00
N GLN A 16 -14.67 12.41 0.25
CA GLN A 16 -15.31 13.20 -0.81
C GLN A 16 -16.43 14.10 -0.31
N ASN A 17 -17.20 13.71 0.72
CA ASN A 17 -18.37 14.46 1.17
C ASN A 17 -18.60 14.41 2.69
N ARG A 18 -17.63 13.97 3.47
CA ARG A 18 -17.76 13.93 4.94
C ARG A 18 -16.67 14.74 5.60
N PRO A 19 -17.03 15.59 6.58
CA PRO A 19 -16.02 16.22 7.42
C PRO A 19 -15.27 15.13 8.17
N LEU A 20 -13.94 15.20 8.09
CA LEU A 20 -13.06 14.31 8.83
C LEU A 20 -12.78 14.89 10.21
N PRO A 21 -12.61 14.06 11.22
CA PRO A 21 -12.15 14.54 12.51
C PRO A 21 -10.78 15.21 12.36
N PRO A 22 -10.51 16.28 13.09
CA PRO A 22 -9.21 16.88 13.12
C PRO A 22 -8.17 15.85 13.60
N PRO A 23 -6.89 16.00 13.21
CA PRO A 23 -5.83 15.12 13.65
C PRO A 23 -5.83 14.94 15.18
N GLY A 24 -5.72 13.71 15.64
CA GLY A 24 -5.76 13.37 17.06
C GLY A 24 -7.16 13.30 17.72
N ALA A 25 -8.22 13.58 16.97
CA ALA A 25 -9.59 13.54 17.50
C ALA A 25 -10.29 12.21 17.17
N PHE A 26 -9.66 11.09 17.38
CA PHE A 26 -10.30 9.77 17.26
C PHE A 26 -11.51 9.71 18.21
N GLY A 27 -12.68 9.47 17.65
CA GLY A 27 -13.92 9.40 18.41
C GLY A 27 -14.62 10.74 18.69
N ALA A 28 -14.04 11.87 18.33
CA ALA A 28 -14.71 13.15 18.43
C ALA A 28 -15.80 13.26 17.35
N VAL A 29 -17.02 13.58 17.77
CA VAL A 29 -18.09 13.95 16.84
C VAL A 29 -17.76 15.33 16.30
N VAL A 30 -17.28 15.39 15.06
CA VAL A 30 -17.02 16.66 14.38
C VAL A 30 -18.33 17.19 13.83
N ASN A 31 -18.64 18.45 14.18
CA ASN A 31 -19.80 19.13 13.60
C ASN A 31 -19.58 19.33 12.08
N PRO A 32 -20.38 18.71 11.22
CA PRO A 32 -20.22 18.78 9.76
C PRO A 32 -20.21 20.21 9.19
N ALA A 33 -20.85 21.14 9.90
CA ALA A 33 -20.93 22.54 9.48
C ALA A 33 -19.60 23.32 9.66
N VAL A 34 -18.65 22.77 10.41
CA VAL A 34 -17.40 23.47 10.79
C VAL A 34 -16.20 22.97 9.98
N VAL A 35 -16.26 21.77 9.41
CA VAL A 35 -15.15 21.23 8.60
C VAL A 35 -15.44 21.55 7.14
N PRO A 36 -14.66 22.41 6.49
CA PRO A 36 -14.83 22.68 5.08
C PRO A 36 -14.64 21.38 4.28
N LEU A 37 -15.54 21.14 3.35
CA LEU A 37 -15.32 20.17 2.29
C LEU A 37 -14.00 20.47 1.57
N PHE A 38 -13.43 19.49 0.88
CA PHE A 38 -12.19 19.70 0.15
C PHE A 38 -12.29 20.95 -0.72
N ASP A 39 -11.35 21.85 -0.49
CA ASP A 39 -11.12 23.01 -1.34
C ASP A 39 -10.34 22.51 -2.56
N VAL A 40 -11.08 22.12 -3.61
CA VAL A 40 -10.52 21.59 -4.85
C VAL A 40 -10.32 22.71 -5.86
N ALA A 41 -9.21 22.67 -6.58
CA ALA A 41 -8.93 23.60 -7.66
C ALA A 41 -9.72 23.22 -8.92
N GLU A 42 -10.05 24.21 -9.73
CA GLU A 42 -10.43 23.97 -11.12
C GLU A 42 -9.23 23.49 -11.92
N LEU A 43 -9.47 22.76 -13.01
CA LEU A 43 -8.41 22.29 -13.90
C LEU A 43 -7.68 23.49 -14.53
N PRO A 44 -6.37 23.71 -14.23
CA PRO A 44 -5.65 24.81 -14.83
C PRO A 44 -5.30 24.53 -16.29
N ARG A 45 -5.08 25.59 -17.07
CA ARG A 45 -4.68 25.44 -18.48
C ARG A 45 -3.22 24.98 -18.64
N THR A 46 -2.38 25.34 -17.69
CA THR A 46 -0.93 25.03 -17.69
C THR A 46 -0.49 24.62 -16.31
N ALA A 47 0.49 23.74 -16.23
CA ALA A 47 1.16 23.36 -14.99
C ALA A 47 2.64 23.07 -15.27
N ARG A 48 3.48 23.43 -14.35
CA ARG A 48 4.89 23.07 -14.42
C ARG A 48 5.09 21.56 -14.20
N PHE A 49 4.41 21.04 -13.18
CA PHE A 49 4.41 19.62 -12.84
C PHE A 49 2.97 19.11 -12.72
N VAL A 50 2.69 17.97 -13.34
CA VAL A 50 1.42 17.27 -13.19
C VAL A 50 1.66 15.94 -12.49
N VAL A 51 0.94 15.68 -11.41
CA VAL A 51 0.93 14.38 -10.72
C VAL A 51 -0.43 13.73 -10.94
N VAL A 52 -0.43 12.53 -11.49
CA VAL A 52 -1.65 11.77 -11.81
C VAL A 52 -1.87 10.69 -10.76
N GLY A 53 -3.03 10.74 -10.10
CA GLY A 53 -3.44 9.80 -9.05
C GLY A 53 -3.22 10.35 -7.63
N ALA A 54 -4.31 10.46 -6.85
CA ALA A 54 -4.28 10.85 -5.44
C ALA A 54 -4.27 9.65 -4.49
N GLY A 55 -3.56 8.59 -4.86
CA GLY A 55 -3.12 7.54 -3.95
C GLY A 55 -1.94 7.99 -3.10
N VAL A 56 -1.43 7.10 -2.25
CA VAL A 56 -0.31 7.39 -1.34
C VAL A 56 0.93 7.89 -2.08
N HIS A 57 1.28 7.29 -3.23
CA HIS A 57 2.45 7.71 -4.02
C HIS A 57 2.27 9.07 -4.67
N GLY A 58 1.11 9.32 -5.30
CA GLY A 58 0.86 10.59 -5.95
C GLY A 58 0.76 11.75 -4.96
N MET A 59 0.03 11.59 -3.86
CA MET A 59 -0.04 12.62 -2.82
C MET A 59 1.32 12.85 -2.16
N SER A 60 2.09 11.79 -1.90
CA SER A 60 3.45 11.93 -1.36
C SER A 60 4.37 12.67 -2.34
N SER A 61 4.30 12.35 -3.63
CA SER A 61 5.10 13.01 -4.67
C SER A 61 4.73 14.49 -4.79
N ALA A 62 3.44 14.80 -4.87
CA ALA A 62 2.96 16.19 -4.97
C ALA A 62 3.34 17.02 -3.74
N TRP A 63 3.13 16.48 -2.54
CA TRP A 63 3.51 17.14 -1.29
C TRP A 63 5.00 17.43 -1.21
N HIS A 64 5.83 16.41 -1.37
CA HIS A 64 7.28 16.57 -1.23
C HIS A 64 7.87 17.44 -2.33
N LEU A 65 7.33 17.37 -3.56
CA LEU A 65 7.74 18.24 -4.65
C LEU A 65 7.42 19.71 -4.35
N ALA A 66 6.17 20.02 -4.01
CA ALA A 66 5.75 21.37 -3.63
C ALA A 66 6.58 21.93 -2.46
N MET A 67 6.74 21.12 -1.40
CA MET A 67 7.58 21.49 -0.25
C MET A 67 9.03 21.76 -0.65
N THR A 68 9.60 20.96 -1.54
CA THR A 68 11.00 21.12 -1.98
C THR A 68 11.18 22.36 -2.84
N LEU A 69 10.26 22.63 -3.77
CA LEU A 69 10.26 23.82 -4.59
C LEU A 69 10.25 25.11 -3.74
N GLU A 70 9.34 25.18 -2.78
CA GLU A 70 9.21 26.33 -1.86
C GLU A 70 10.49 26.49 -1.01
N ARG A 71 10.97 25.43 -0.36
CA ARG A 71 12.12 25.48 0.53
C ARG A 71 13.43 25.82 -0.17
N THR A 72 13.55 25.43 -1.45
CA THR A 72 14.77 25.71 -2.23
C THR A 72 14.68 27.00 -3.05
N GLY A 73 13.54 27.66 -3.06
CA GLY A 73 13.29 28.85 -3.88
C GLY A 73 13.26 28.56 -5.40
N LYS A 74 13.09 27.28 -5.78
CA LYS A 74 13.05 26.85 -7.19
C LYS A 74 11.65 26.93 -7.80
N GLY A 75 10.63 27.23 -7.02
CA GLY A 75 9.25 27.33 -7.47
C GLY A 75 8.29 27.48 -6.29
N LYS A 76 7.01 27.34 -6.60
CA LYS A 76 5.90 27.44 -5.65
C LYS A 76 5.14 26.13 -5.58
N GLY A 77 4.41 25.92 -4.51
CA GLY A 77 3.53 24.75 -4.40
C GLY A 77 2.47 24.72 -5.49
N SER A 78 2.00 25.89 -5.93
CA SER A 78 1.04 26.03 -7.04
C SER A 78 1.59 25.63 -8.43
N ASP A 79 2.90 25.41 -8.55
CA ASP A 79 3.51 24.87 -9.76
C ASP A 79 3.19 23.38 -9.94
N VAL A 80 2.65 22.73 -8.88
CA VAL A 80 2.30 21.31 -8.85
C VAL A 80 0.78 21.14 -8.89
N VAL A 81 0.30 20.41 -9.88
CA VAL A 81 -1.12 20.03 -10.03
C VAL A 81 -1.26 18.54 -9.77
N LEU A 82 -2.10 18.16 -8.82
CA LEU A 82 -2.46 16.78 -8.51
C LEU A 82 -3.85 16.48 -9.06
N ILE A 83 -3.93 15.55 -10.02
CA ILE A 83 -5.19 15.18 -10.69
C ILE A 83 -5.60 13.78 -10.26
N ASP A 84 -6.86 13.61 -9.87
CA ASP A 84 -7.43 12.29 -9.61
C ASP A 84 -8.89 12.23 -10.07
N LYS A 85 -9.29 11.07 -10.64
CA LYS A 85 -10.64 10.87 -11.15
C LYS A 85 -11.74 10.87 -10.10
N GLN A 86 -11.36 10.68 -8.81
CA GLN A 86 -12.28 10.72 -7.68
C GLN A 86 -11.77 11.60 -6.54
N GLY A 87 -10.61 11.26 -5.94
CA GLY A 87 -10.06 11.99 -4.81
C GLY A 87 -9.12 11.17 -3.94
N PRO A 88 -8.70 11.73 -2.80
CA PRO A 88 -7.67 11.14 -1.95
C PRO A 88 -7.97 9.71 -1.52
N GLY A 89 -7.11 8.78 -1.90
CA GLY A 89 -7.21 7.38 -1.49
C GLY A 89 -8.38 6.61 -2.08
N ALA A 90 -9.02 7.11 -3.14
CA ALA A 90 -10.18 6.47 -3.77
C ALA A 90 -9.87 5.08 -4.36
N GLY A 91 -8.61 4.82 -4.70
CA GLY A 91 -8.13 3.52 -5.16
C GLY A 91 -7.74 2.57 -4.01
N ALA A 92 -6.77 1.67 -4.28
CA ALA A 92 -6.30 0.66 -3.32
C ALA A 92 -5.80 1.27 -1.99
N THR A 93 -5.28 2.49 -2.01
CA THR A 93 -4.82 3.19 -0.80
C THR A 93 -5.92 3.29 0.27
N GLY A 94 -7.15 3.62 -0.09
CA GLY A 94 -8.26 3.76 0.86
C GLY A 94 -8.81 2.44 1.39
N LEU A 95 -8.48 1.33 0.76
CA LEU A 95 -8.93 -0.02 1.13
C LEU A 95 -7.87 -0.81 1.91
N ALA A 96 -6.59 -0.42 1.78
CA ALA A 96 -5.46 -1.14 2.34
C ALA A 96 -5.51 -1.28 3.87
N CYS A 97 -4.90 -2.32 4.39
CA CYS A 97 -4.66 -2.51 5.82
C CYS A 97 -3.71 -1.44 6.40
N GLY A 98 -2.96 -0.75 5.57
CA GLY A 98 -2.09 0.34 5.98
C GLY A 98 -0.81 -0.10 6.70
N CYS A 99 -0.41 -1.36 6.58
CA CYS A 99 0.81 -1.87 7.19
C CYS A 99 2.06 -1.15 6.66
N VAL A 100 2.95 -0.79 7.58
CA VAL A 100 4.26 -0.18 7.32
C VAL A 100 5.32 -1.11 7.90
N ARG A 101 6.15 -1.70 7.03
CA ARG A 101 7.15 -2.72 7.40
C ARG A 101 8.37 -2.67 6.50
N ASN A 102 9.45 -3.35 6.90
CA ASN A 102 10.64 -3.58 6.11
C ASN A 102 10.91 -5.10 5.88
N LEU A 103 9.90 -5.93 6.09
CA LEU A 103 9.95 -7.38 5.86
C LEU A 103 9.85 -7.66 4.36
N TYR A 104 10.99 -7.74 3.69
CA TYR A 104 11.15 -8.14 2.29
C TYR A 104 12.49 -8.82 2.07
N MET A 105 12.52 -9.89 1.29
CA MET A 105 13.77 -10.59 0.95
C MET A 105 14.59 -9.85 -0.11
N THR A 106 13.96 -8.96 -0.87
CA THR A 106 14.59 -8.14 -1.90
C THR A 106 15.34 -6.95 -1.29
N GLY A 107 16.65 -7.07 -1.16
CA GLY A 107 17.52 -6.09 -0.49
C GLY A 107 17.37 -4.63 -0.94
N PRO A 108 17.30 -4.31 -2.26
CA PRO A 108 17.10 -2.94 -2.73
C PRO A 108 15.84 -2.25 -2.20
N LEU A 109 14.79 -2.99 -1.83
CA LEU A 109 13.58 -2.42 -1.24
C LEU A 109 13.85 -1.78 0.13
N HIS A 110 14.77 -2.33 0.92
CA HIS A 110 15.02 -1.91 2.30
C HIS A 110 15.34 -0.41 2.43
N ALA A 111 16.08 0.15 1.48
CA ALA A 111 16.43 1.57 1.48
C ALA A 111 15.18 2.46 1.34
N ILE A 112 14.27 2.13 0.41
CA ILE A 112 13.02 2.86 0.22
C ILE A 112 12.10 2.69 1.44
N LEU A 113 12.02 1.48 1.99
CA LEU A 113 11.18 1.19 3.14
C LEU A 113 11.65 1.95 4.40
N ARG A 114 12.97 2.08 4.59
CA ARG A 114 13.54 2.92 5.65
C ARG A 114 13.17 4.40 5.47
N GLU A 115 13.30 4.96 4.26
CA GLU A 115 12.85 6.32 3.96
C GLU A 115 11.34 6.49 4.21
N SER A 116 10.56 5.46 3.92
CA SER A 116 9.12 5.48 4.10
C SER A 116 8.71 5.55 5.56
N VAL A 117 9.34 4.77 6.43
CA VAL A 117 9.10 4.87 7.87
C VAL A 117 9.45 6.27 8.40
N ALA A 118 10.55 6.86 7.91
CA ALA A 118 10.91 8.23 8.29
C ALA A 118 9.85 9.27 7.85
N VAL A 119 9.23 9.08 6.69
CA VAL A 119 8.12 9.93 6.23
C VAL A 119 6.91 9.79 7.16
N TRP A 120 6.48 8.58 7.48
CA TRP A 120 5.37 8.35 8.41
C TRP A 120 5.66 8.91 9.81
N ALA A 121 6.86 8.68 10.33
CA ALA A 121 7.29 9.15 11.64
C ALA A 121 7.51 10.67 11.72
N SER A 122 7.61 11.37 10.59
CA SER A 122 7.79 12.82 10.56
C SER A 122 6.59 13.61 11.09
N ASP A 123 5.39 13.03 10.97
CA ASP A 123 4.16 13.62 11.49
C ASP A 123 3.12 12.52 11.78
N PRO A 124 3.38 11.66 12.77
CA PRO A 124 2.61 10.44 12.97
C PRO A 124 1.14 10.71 13.32
N VAL A 125 0.86 11.80 14.01
CA VAL A 125 -0.50 12.19 14.41
C VAL A 125 -1.34 12.54 13.18
N ASN A 126 -0.84 13.46 12.35
CA ASN A 126 -1.58 13.90 11.16
C ASN A 126 -1.62 12.84 10.05
N LEU A 127 -0.63 11.98 9.97
CA LEU A 127 -0.56 10.88 9.00
C LEU A 127 -1.18 9.58 9.55
N GLY A 128 -1.70 9.58 10.78
CA GLY A 128 -2.35 8.43 11.38
C GLY A 128 -1.43 7.24 11.63
N PHE A 129 -0.11 7.48 11.76
CA PHE A 129 0.89 6.43 11.92
C PHE A 129 0.99 5.97 13.37
N GLN A 130 0.83 4.66 13.58
CA GLN A 130 0.98 3.98 14.86
C GLN A 130 2.24 3.11 14.79
N GLN A 131 3.31 3.55 15.43
CA GLN A 131 4.58 2.82 15.50
C GLN A 131 4.52 1.76 16.60
N VAL A 132 3.77 0.71 16.36
CA VAL A 132 3.55 -0.40 17.31
C VAL A 132 4.54 -1.55 17.13
N GLY A 133 5.37 -1.51 16.12
CA GLY A 133 6.23 -2.61 15.71
C GLY A 133 5.53 -3.55 14.71
N TYR A 134 6.32 -4.50 14.20
CA TYR A 134 5.86 -5.56 13.30
C TYR A 134 6.51 -6.88 13.72
N VAL A 135 5.71 -7.89 13.98
CA VAL A 135 6.16 -9.22 14.37
C VAL A 135 5.86 -10.18 13.22
N SER A 136 6.91 -10.71 12.61
CA SER A 136 6.81 -11.77 11.61
C SER A 136 7.21 -13.10 12.20
N ILE A 137 6.43 -14.13 11.87
CA ILE A 137 6.59 -15.50 12.37
C ILE A 137 6.75 -16.45 11.19
N GLY A 138 7.76 -17.29 11.25
CA GLY A 138 8.04 -18.31 10.26
C GLY A 138 8.36 -19.68 10.86
N GLU A 139 8.54 -20.64 9.96
CA GLU A 139 8.95 -22.02 10.24
C GLU A 139 10.48 -22.18 10.29
N ALA A 140 10.97 -23.30 10.82
CA ALA A 140 12.40 -23.57 10.98
C ALA A 140 13.19 -23.53 9.65
N ASN A 141 12.58 -23.91 8.53
CA ASN A 141 13.21 -23.86 7.20
C ASN A 141 13.41 -22.43 6.66
N GLN A 142 12.79 -21.44 7.27
CA GLN A 142 12.93 -20.01 6.91
C GLN A 142 13.97 -19.28 7.78
N GLU A 143 14.58 -19.94 8.78
CA GLU A 143 15.51 -19.31 9.73
C GLU A 143 16.65 -18.59 9.03
N GLU A 144 17.27 -19.21 8.02
CA GLU A 144 18.40 -18.60 7.30
C GLU A 144 18.01 -17.28 6.62
N ASP A 145 16.82 -17.20 6.03
CA ASP A 145 16.32 -16.00 5.37
C ASP A 145 16.01 -14.91 6.39
N TYR A 146 15.42 -15.26 7.52
CA TYR A 146 15.20 -14.32 8.64
C TYR A 146 16.50 -13.79 9.22
N VAL A 147 17.56 -14.61 9.33
CA VAL A 147 18.89 -14.17 9.75
C VAL A 147 19.49 -13.17 8.77
N LYS A 148 19.40 -13.44 7.45
CA LYS A 148 19.87 -12.53 6.40
C LYS A 148 19.12 -11.21 6.47
N LEU A 149 17.79 -11.27 6.57
CA LEU A 149 16.93 -10.10 6.66
C LEU A 149 17.25 -9.24 7.89
N HIS A 150 17.32 -9.87 9.08
CA HIS A 150 17.69 -9.20 10.33
C HIS A 150 19.03 -8.46 10.23
N ARG A 151 20.05 -9.08 9.65
CA ARG A 151 21.37 -8.45 9.43
C ARG A 151 21.23 -7.26 8.48
N SER A 152 20.61 -7.47 7.32
CA SER A 152 20.40 -6.41 6.32
C SER A 152 19.66 -5.20 6.88
N GLN A 153 18.63 -5.42 7.68
CA GLN A 153 17.87 -4.35 8.32
C GLN A 153 18.75 -3.56 9.31
N ASN A 154 19.43 -4.23 10.21
CA ASN A 154 20.26 -3.56 11.21
C ASN A 154 21.46 -2.83 10.58
N ASP A 155 22.10 -3.41 9.56
CA ASP A 155 23.19 -2.78 8.80
C ASP A 155 22.75 -1.47 8.12
N GLN A 156 21.49 -1.38 7.73
CA GLN A 156 20.90 -0.19 7.13
C GLN A 156 20.27 0.77 8.19
N GLY A 157 20.46 0.51 9.49
CA GLY A 157 19.91 1.34 10.54
C GLY A 157 18.40 1.19 10.74
N TYR A 158 17.84 0.03 10.38
CA TYR A 158 16.45 -0.34 10.64
C TYR A 158 16.41 -1.41 11.74
N PRO A 159 16.29 -1.04 13.03
CA PRO A 159 16.46 -1.96 14.14
C PRO A 159 15.39 -3.04 14.18
N SER A 160 15.84 -4.28 14.25
CA SER A 160 15.00 -5.45 14.46
C SER A 160 15.66 -6.39 15.49
N ASP A 161 14.86 -7.25 16.12
CA ASP A 161 15.32 -8.37 16.94
C ASP A 161 14.92 -9.69 16.30
N LEU A 162 15.79 -10.67 16.38
CA LEU A 162 15.55 -12.03 15.88
C LEU A 162 15.51 -13.01 17.06
N TYR A 163 14.49 -13.85 17.09
CA TYR A 163 14.32 -14.90 18.08
C TYR A 163 14.14 -16.24 17.38
N VAL A 164 14.78 -17.30 17.87
CA VAL A 164 14.76 -18.64 17.27
C VAL A 164 14.37 -19.69 18.30
N GLY A 165 13.61 -20.69 17.89
CA GLY A 165 13.24 -21.86 18.68
C GLY A 165 12.55 -21.50 20.01
N ALA A 166 13.15 -21.89 21.12
CA ALA A 166 12.57 -21.63 22.45
C ALA A 166 12.51 -20.15 22.81
N ASP A 167 13.43 -19.31 22.28
CA ASP A 167 13.41 -17.87 22.49
C ASP A 167 12.27 -17.20 21.73
N ALA A 168 11.97 -17.65 20.52
CA ALA A 168 10.82 -17.21 19.76
C ALA A 168 9.52 -17.45 20.54
N LYS A 169 9.35 -18.65 21.06
CA LYS A 169 8.17 -19.03 21.87
C LYS A 169 8.06 -18.21 23.15
N ARG A 170 9.17 -17.98 23.85
CA ARG A 170 9.20 -17.13 25.05
C ARG A 170 8.84 -15.68 24.73
N PHE A 171 9.39 -15.13 23.66
CA PHE A 171 9.08 -13.78 23.24
C PHE A 171 7.58 -13.62 22.93
N LEU A 172 7.00 -14.50 22.12
CA LEU A 172 5.59 -14.45 21.76
C LEU A 172 4.68 -14.55 23.00
N LYS A 173 4.96 -15.47 23.92
CA LYS A 173 4.21 -15.58 25.19
C LYS A 173 4.38 -14.35 26.09
N SER A 174 5.50 -13.65 26.03
CA SER A 174 5.73 -12.43 26.82
C SER A 174 4.86 -11.25 26.34
N ILE A 175 4.54 -11.19 25.06
CA ILE A 175 3.68 -10.14 24.49
C ILE A 175 2.22 -10.59 24.37
N TRP A 176 1.99 -11.85 24.05
CA TRP A 176 0.64 -12.46 23.91
C TRP A 176 0.57 -13.79 24.70
N PRO A 177 0.12 -13.76 25.96
CA PRO A 177 0.11 -14.98 26.81
C PRO A 177 -0.73 -16.13 26.24
N ASP A 178 -1.78 -15.81 25.49
CA ASP A 178 -2.71 -16.76 24.86
C ASP A 178 -2.31 -17.18 23.42
N PHE A 179 -1.18 -16.68 22.90
CA PHE A 179 -0.70 -17.09 21.56
C PHE A 179 -0.31 -18.58 21.55
N LYS A 180 -0.74 -19.33 20.56
CA LYS A 180 -0.47 -20.77 20.44
C LYS A 180 0.86 -21.01 19.73
N THR A 181 1.93 -21.20 20.49
CA THR A 181 3.33 -21.17 20.03
C THR A 181 3.85 -22.46 19.39
N HIS A 182 3.04 -23.52 19.28
CA HIS A 182 3.51 -24.82 18.80
C HIS A 182 3.96 -24.82 17.33
N MET A 183 3.53 -23.81 16.56
CA MET A 183 3.81 -23.70 15.12
C MET A 183 4.91 -22.67 14.79
N CYS A 184 5.56 -22.05 15.79
CA CYS A 184 6.47 -20.95 15.58
C CYS A 184 7.90 -21.35 15.90
N ASP A 185 8.81 -21.20 14.93
CA ASP A 185 10.21 -21.53 15.11
C ASP A 185 11.14 -20.32 15.00
N VAL A 186 10.78 -19.33 14.18
CA VAL A 186 11.54 -18.09 14.04
C VAL A 186 10.62 -16.88 14.11
N VAL A 187 11.08 -15.81 14.74
CA VAL A 187 10.35 -14.54 14.91
C VAL A 187 11.28 -13.38 14.64
N LEU A 188 10.89 -12.48 13.76
CA LEU A 188 11.53 -11.18 13.57
C LEU A 188 10.62 -10.09 14.11
N HIS A 189 11.17 -9.22 14.95
CA HIS A 189 10.45 -8.07 15.50
C HIS A 189 11.07 -6.76 15.05
N GLU A 190 10.46 -6.11 14.09
CA GLU A 190 10.84 -4.78 13.60
C GLU A 190 10.34 -3.69 14.55
N LYS A 191 11.23 -2.79 14.96
CA LYS A 191 10.93 -1.77 15.99
C LYS A 191 10.32 -0.51 15.45
N LEU A 192 10.67 -0.13 14.22
CA LEU A 192 10.21 1.13 13.60
C LEU A 192 8.91 0.97 12.82
N SER A 193 8.50 -0.26 12.57
CA SER A 193 7.30 -0.63 11.83
C SER A 193 6.01 -0.38 12.59
N GLY A 194 4.90 -0.57 11.90
CA GLY A 194 3.57 -0.42 12.46
C GLY A 194 2.51 -0.34 11.37
N TYR A 195 1.57 0.57 11.53
CA TYR A 195 0.55 0.82 10.51
C TYR A 195 0.16 2.30 10.48
N ALA A 196 -0.31 2.76 9.33
CA ALA A 196 -0.97 4.05 9.22
C ALA A 196 -2.48 3.82 9.04
N GLY A 197 -3.28 4.40 9.91
CA GLY A 197 -4.74 4.34 9.82
C GLY A 197 -5.18 4.96 8.50
N THR A 198 -5.78 4.15 7.62
CA THR A 198 -5.96 4.47 6.21
C THR A 198 -6.68 5.80 5.98
N HIS A 199 -7.76 6.03 6.73
CA HIS A 199 -8.54 7.26 6.61
C HIS A 199 -7.74 8.49 7.02
N MET A 200 -7.04 8.40 8.15
CA MET A 200 -6.20 9.49 8.64
C MET A 200 -5.01 9.74 7.72
N ALA A 201 -4.42 8.68 7.20
CA ALA A 201 -3.31 8.78 6.25
C ALA A 201 -3.71 9.53 4.98
N CYS A 202 -4.82 9.13 4.35
CA CYS A 202 -5.31 9.81 3.15
C CYS A 202 -5.65 11.29 3.42
N TRP A 203 -6.36 11.55 4.52
CA TRP A 203 -6.68 12.91 4.93
C TRP A 203 -5.41 13.73 5.21
N GLY A 204 -4.49 13.17 5.99
CA GLY A 204 -3.24 13.84 6.34
C GLY A 204 -2.38 14.17 5.12
N LEU A 205 -2.29 13.24 4.17
CA LEU A 205 -1.56 13.47 2.92
C LEU A 205 -2.22 14.58 2.07
N ASP A 206 -3.55 14.60 1.97
CA ASP A 206 -4.25 15.69 1.30
C ASP A 206 -4.00 17.03 2.00
N GLN A 207 -4.04 17.06 3.34
CA GLN A 207 -3.72 18.28 4.09
C GLN A 207 -2.26 18.73 3.90
N LYS A 208 -1.30 17.80 3.76
CA LYS A 208 0.08 18.14 3.40
C LYS A 208 0.16 18.78 2.01
N CYS A 209 -0.54 18.22 1.02
CA CYS A 209 -0.63 18.84 -0.31
C CYS A 209 -1.23 20.25 -0.23
N ARG A 210 -2.33 20.42 0.50
CA ARG A 210 -2.97 21.73 0.72
C ARG A 210 -2.04 22.73 1.41
N GLN A 211 -1.39 22.33 2.48
CA GLN A 211 -0.48 23.18 3.27
C GLN A 211 0.64 23.77 2.42
N TRP A 212 1.12 23.00 1.46
CA TRP A 212 2.21 23.39 0.57
C TRP A 212 1.71 23.99 -0.76
N GLY A 213 0.42 24.28 -0.89
CA GLY A 213 -0.15 25.00 -2.02
C GLY A 213 -0.33 24.19 -3.30
N VAL A 214 -0.29 22.85 -3.24
CA VAL A 214 -0.58 22.00 -4.39
C VAL A 214 -1.99 22.27 -4.91
N GLN A 215 -2.14 22.46 -6.21
CA GLN A 215 -3.43 22.55 -6.87
C GLN A 215 -4.01 21.14 -6.99
N ARG A 216 -5.07 20.86 -6.25
CA ARG A 216 -5.70 19.54 -6.15
C ARG A 216 -6.97 19.51 -6.98
N VAL A 217 -6.96 18.78 -8.08
CA VAL A 217 -8.07 18.65 -9.03
C VAL A 217 -8.65 17.25 -8.89
N TYR A 218 -9.77 17.13 -8.20
CA TYR A 218 -10.45 15.87 -7.95
C TYR A 218 -11.74 15.78 -8.77
N GLY A 219 -12.07 14.57 -9.24
CA GLY A 219 -13.19 14.34 -10.14
C GLY A 219 -12.81 14.44 -11.61
N ALA A 220 -11.55 14.73 -11.93
CA ALA A 220 -11.05 14.81 -13.31
C ALA A 220 -10.29 13.52 -13.67
N ALA A 221 -10.82 12.73 -14.58
CA ALA A 221 -10.19 11.51 -15.05
C ALA A 221 -9.23 11.83 -16.20
N VAL A 222 -7.94 11.45 -16.05
CA VAL A 222 -7.00 11.49 -17.18
C VAL A 222 -7.44 10.48 -18.23
N THR A 223 -7.44 10.88 -19.50
CA THR A 223 -7.91 10.09 -20.63
C THR A 223 -6.84 9.88 -21.71
N GLY A 224 -5.67 10.48 -21.55
CA GLY A 224 -4.56 10.34 -22.49
C GLY A 224 -3.51 11.42 -22.37
N TYR A 225 -2.53 11.36 -23.25
CA TYR A 225 -1.39 12.26 -23.30
C TYR A 225 -1.11 12.70 -24.76
N GLU A 226 -0.86 14.00 -24.96
CA GLU A 226 -0.25 14.48 -26.18
C GLU A 226 1.27 14.47 -26.01
N LYS A 227 2.00 14.00 -27.03
CA LYS A 227 3.46 13.94 -27.04
C LYS A 227 4.05 14.66 -28.23
N THR A 228 5.13 15.39 -28.00
CA THR A 228 5.94 16.01 -29.05
C THR A 228 7.40 15.70 -28.79
N GLY A 229 8.08 15.06 -29.73
CA GLY A 229 9.50 14.75 -29.62
C GLY A 229 9.90 13.89 -28.43
N GLY A 230 9.01 12.96 -27.98
CA GLY A 230 9.28 12.09 -26.83
C GLY A 230 8.79 12.65 -25.48
N GLN A 231 8.46 13.92 -25.40
CA GLN A 231 7.95 14.58 -24.20
C GLN A 231 6.42 14.66 -24.20
N ILE A 232 5.81 14.49 -23.04
CA ILE A 232 4.41 14.82 -22.82
C ILE A 232 4.29 16.34 -22.78
N THR A 233 3.51 16.90 -23.68
CA THR A 233 3.24 18.35 -23.77
C THR A 233 1.86 18.69 -23.20
N GLU A 234 0.94 17.72 -23.15
CA GLU A 234 -0.42 17.95 -22.64
C GLU A 234 -0.96 16.67 -21.97
N VAL A 235 -1.64 16.84 -20.85
CA VAL A 235 -2.42 15.79 -20.17
C VAL A 235 -3.90 16.04 -20.44
N HIS A 236 -4.55 15.09 -21.09
CA HIS A 236 -5.99 15.15 -21.38
C HIS A 236 -6.81 14.61 -20.24
N THR A 237 -7.91 15.24 -19.93
CA THR A 237 -8.90 14.77 -18.95
C THR A 237 -10.31 14.87 -19.54
N ASN A 238 -11.29 14.25 -18.87
CA ASN A 238 -12.70 14.41 -19.22
C ASN A 238 -13.23 15.86 -19.05
N ASP A 239 -12.52 16.72 -18.31
CA ASP A 239 -12.90 18.11 -18.03
C ASP A 239 -12.08 19.14 -18.85
N GLY A 240 -11.18 18.66 -19.72
CA GLY A 240 -10.29 19.51 -20.51
C GLY A 240 -8.86 19.00 -20.50
N SER A 241 -7.91 19.88 -20.77
CA SER A 241 -6.50 19.51 -20.87
C SER A 241 -5.60 20.49 -20.12
N VAL A 242 -4.45 19.98 -19.67
CA VAL A 242 -3.39 20.75 -19.00
C VAL A 242 -2.12 20.66 -19.82
N GLN A 243 -1.58 21.81 -20.24
CA GLN A 243 -0.24 21.88 -20.82
C GLN A 243 0.81 21.67 -19.74
N VAL A 244 1.84 20.89 -20.05
CA VAL A 244 2.92 20.53 -19.12
C VAL A 244 4.21 21.22 -19.51
N ASP A 245 4.78 22.00 -18.59
CA ASP A 245 6.00 22.75 -18.87
C ASP A 245 7.27 21.94 -18.55
N GLU A 246 7.27 21.07 -17.51
CA GLU A 246 8.46 20.30 -17.11
C GLU A 246 8.25 18.79 -17.03
N ALA A 247 7.39 18.30 -16.13
CA ALA A 247 7.28 16.86 -15.95
C ALA A 247 5.90 16.36 -15.50
N VAL A 248 5.65 15.08 -15.80
CA VAL A 248 4.49 14.32 -15.33
C VAL A 248 4.95 13.20 -14.40
N VAL A 249 4.29 13.02 -13.25
CA VAL A 249 4.44 11.85 -12.38
C VAL A 249 3.18 11.01 -12.48
N ILE A 250 3.30 9.76 -12.92
CA ILE A 250 2.18 8.85 -13.10
C ILE A 250 2.13 7.87 -11.94
N SER A 251 1.08 7.98 -11.10
CA SER A 251 0.85 7.18 -9.88
C SER A 251 -0.55 6.56 -9.90
N ALA A 252 -0.93 5.94 -11.02
CA ALA A 252 -2.30 5.56 -11.34
C ALA A 252 -2.78 4.25 -10.68
N GLY A 253 -1.96 3.61 -9.83
CA GLY A 253 -2.32 2.37 -9.13
C GLY A 253 -2.72 1.24 -10.10
N ALA A 254 -3.89 0.64 -9.90
CA ALA A 254 -4.37 -0.46 -10.74
C ALA A 254 -4.68 -0.05 -12.19
N TRP A 255 -4.80 1.24 -12.49
CA TRP A 255 -5.01 1.76 -13.85
C TRP A 255 -3.70 2.06 -14.59
N MET A 256 -2.57 1.69 -14.03
CA MET A 256 -1.25 1.87 -14.67
C MET A 256 -1.16 1.31 -16.10
N PRO A 257 -1.74 0.12 -16.42
CA PRO A 257 -1.72 -0.41 -17.79
C PRO A 257 -2.36 0.50 -18.82
N GLU A 258 -3.41 1.25 -18.47
CA GLU A 258 -4.04 2.22 -19.38
C GLU A 258 -3.07 3.35 -19.73
N HIS A 259 -2.41 3.93 -18.71
CA HIS A 259 -1.42 4.98 -18.91
C HIS A 259 -0.19 4.49 -19.70
N TRP A 260 0.22 3.25 -19.46
CA TRP A 260 1.29 2.58 -20.20
C TRP A 260 0.96 2.49 -21.71
N SER A 261 -0.25 2.03 -22.02
CA SER A 261 -0.75 1.93 -23.39
C SER A 261 -0.90 3.31 -24.07
N TRP A 262 -1.41 4.33 -23.36
CA TRP A 262 -1.53 5.69 -23.90
C TRP A 262 -0.17 6.33 -24.22
N LEU A 263 0.88 5.88 -23.54
CA LEU A 263 2.25 6.30 -23.85
C LEU A 263 2.85 5.56 -25.06
N GLY A 264 2.16 4.53 -25.57
CA GLY A 264 2.59 3.76 -26.73
C GLY A 264 3.60 2.66 -26.42
N HIS A 265 3.66 2.21 -25.16
CA HIS A 265 4.49 1.07 -24.79
C HIS A 265 3.78 -0.25 -25.13
N ALA A 266 4.57 -1.30 -25.36
CA ALA A 266 4.06 -2.63 -25.64
C ALA A 266 3.49 -3.29 -24.36
N ASP A 267 2.41 -4.06 -24.54
CA ASP A 267 1.77 -4.78 -23.43
C ASP A 267 2.57 -6.03 -23.00
N THR A 268 3.52 -6.47 -23.83
CA THR A 268 4.41 -7.59 -23.57
C THR A 268 5.88 -7.20 -23.77
N LEU A 269 6.79 -7.95 -23.16
CA LEU A 269 8.22 -7.78 -23.28
C LEU A 269 8.97 -9.11 -23.07
N ASP A 270 10.20 -9.16 -23.56
CA ASP A 270 11.11 -10.25 -23.22
C ASP A 270 11.80 -9.94 -21.89
N VAL A 271 11.83 -10.92 -20.99
CA VAL A 271 12.42 -10.80 -19.65
C VAL A 271 13.62 -11.73 -19.55
N THR A 272 14.78 -11.16 -19.27
CA THR A 272 15.99 -11.89 -18.93
C THR A 272 16.13 -11.99 -17.41
N TYR A 273 16.31 -13.19 -16.90
CA TYR A 273 16.52 -13.46 -15.47
C TYR A 273 18.01 -13.49 -15.12
N PRO A 274 18.39 -13.34 -13.83
CA PRO A 274 19.79 -13.35 -13.39
C PRO A 274 20.57 -14.64 -13.71
N ASP A 275 19.86 -15.77 -13.88
CA ASP A 275 20.44 -17.05 -14.29
C ASP A 275 20.68 -17.18 -15.81
N GLY A 276 20.35 -16.11 -16.57
CA GLY A 276 20.46 -16.05 -18.03
C GLY A 276 19.28 -16.68 -18.79
N HIS A 277 18.26 -17.18 -18.07
CA HIS A 277 17.03 -17.61 -18.71
C HIS A 277 16.28 -16.42 -19.31
N VAL A 278 15.67 -16.61 -20.47
CA VAL A 278 14.86 -15.58 -21.13
C VAL A 278 13.45 -16.13 -21.33
N GLU A 279 12.47 -15.42 -20.80
CA GLU A 279 11.07 -15.62 -21.14
C GLU A 279 10.64 -14.55 -22.15
N THR A 280 10.09 -15.01 -23.27
CA THR A 280 9.66 -14.11 -24.36
C THR A 280 8.18 -13.85 -24.29
N ASP A 281 7.76 -12.66 -24.75
CA ASP A 281 6.37 -12.26 -24.87
C ASP A 281 5.59 -12.31 -23.54
N MET A 282 6.27 -11.99 -22.43
CA MET A 282 5.63 -11.91 -21.12
C MET A 282 4.72 -10.70 -21.02
N ASP A 283 3.55 -10.89 -20.41
CA ASP A 283 2.68 -9.76 -20.06
C ASP A 283 3.42 -8.77 -19.14
N MET A 284 3.46 -7.49 -19.55
CA MET A 284 4.05 -6.43 -18.74
C MET A 284 3.31 -6.26 -17.40
N TRP A 285 2.02 -6.51 -17.40
CA TRP A 285 1.16 -6.30 -16.25
C TRP A 285 0.35 -7.53 -15.92
N THR A 286 0.34 -7.90 -14.63
CA THR A 286 -0.53 -8.97 -14.10
C THR A 286 -1.39 -8.41 -12.98
N TYR A 287 -2.70 -8.58 -13.07
CA TYR A 287 -3.64 -8.18 -12.03
C TYR A 287 -3.75 -9.25 -10.94
N TRP A 288 -3.84 -8.78 -9.71
CA TRP A 288 -4.07 -9.61 -8.54
C TRP A 288 -5.21 -9.05 -7.70
N ARG A 289 -6.05 -9.94 -7.19
CA ARG A 289 -7.05 -9.61 -6.18
C ARG A 289 -6.41 -9.67 -4.80
N LEU A 290 -6.32 -8.53 -4.14
CA LEU A 290 -5.84 -8.41 -2.77
C LEU A 290 -6.98 -8.80 -1.83
N LEU A 291 -6.74 -9.72 -0.90
CA LEU A 291 -7.72 -10.21 0.04
C LEU A 291 -7.45 -9.63 1.42
N GLU A 292 -8.29 -8.71 1.82
CA GLU A 292 -8.28 -8.11 3.17
C GLU A 292 -9.69 -8.10 3.76
N GLY A 293 -9.80 -8.21 5.08
CA GLY A 293 -11.06 -8.24 5.79
C GLY A 293 -11.00 -7.57 7.15
N GLU A 294 -12.18 -7.38 7.72
CA GLU A 294 -12.39 -6.71 8.99
C GLU A 294 -13.26 -7.57 9.91
N VAL A 295 -12.86 -7.65 11.18
CA VAL A 295 -13.59 -8.40 12.21
C VAL A 295 -13.80 -7.50 13.42
N TYR A 296 -15.02 -7.43 13.94
CA TYR A 296 -15.28 -6.87 15.26
C TYR A 296 -14.72 -7.81 16.34
N LEU A 297 -14.28 -7.26 17.46
CA LEU A 297 -13.93 -8.07 18.61
C LEU A 297 -15.13 -8.15 19.56
N PRO A 298 -15.44 -9.34 20.12
CA PRO A 298 -16.46 -9.49 21.17
C PRO A 298 -16.20 -8.57 22.36
N GLU A 299 -17.23 -8.29 23.15
CA GLU A 299 -17.10 -7.51 24.38
C GLU A 299 -16.05 -8.16 25.33
N GLY A 300 -15.13 -7.34 25.81
CA GLY A 300 -14.03 -7.78 26.68
C GLY A 300 -12.85 -8.42 25.96
N VAL A 301 -12.92 -8.59 24.63
CA VAL A 301 -11.81 -9.04 23.80
C VAL A 301 -11.13 -7.85 23.15
N ASP A 302 -9.81 -7.80 23.21
CA ASP A 302 -9.00 -6.80 22.53
C ASP A 302 -7.78 -7.43 21.82
N PHE A 303 -7.07 -6.63 21.03
CA PHE A 303 -5.80 -7.02 20.45
C PHE A 303 -4.70 -6.16 21.06
N ARG A 304 -4.41 -6.43 22.33
CA ARG A 304 -3.35 -5.78 23.10
C ARG A 304 -2.32 -6.77 23.61
N THR A 305 -1.13 -6.25 23.90
CA THR A 305 -0.07 -7.02 24.56
C THR A 305 -0.40 -7.23 26.04
N ALA A 306 0.30 -8.16 26.68
CA ALA A 306 0.22 -8.39 28.13
C ALA A 306 0.48 -7.13 28.97
N HIS A 307 1.13 -6.12 28.39
CA HIS A 307 1.44 -4.85 29.05
C HIS A 307 0.42 -3.73 28.76
N GLY A 308 -0.75 -4.07 28.16
CA GLY A 308 -1.82 -3.14 27.84
C GLY A 308 -1.52 -2.18 26.69
N LYS A 309 -0.40 -2.39 25.97
CA LYS A 309 -0.08 -1.62 24.76
C LYS A 309 -0.78 -2.21 23.55
N ASP A 310 -1.03 -1.39 22.54
CA ASP A 310 -1.51 -1.89 21.25
C ASP A 310 -0.53 -2.91 20.70
N SER A 311 -1.08 -3.98 20.12
CA SER A 311 -0.26 -5.06 19.56
C SER A 311 0.55 -4.59 18.38
N PRO A 312 1.79 -5.08 18.21
CA PRO A 312 2.46 -5.02 16.93
C PRO A 312 1.57 -5.59 15.82
N VAL A 313 1.79 -5.12 14.61
CA VAL A 313 1.23 -5.81 13.44
C VAL A 313 1.78 -7.22 13.42
N LEU A 314 0.91 -8.21 13.28
CA LEU A 314 1.27 -9.62 13.20
C LEU A 314 1.30 -10.07 11.74
N HIS A 315 2.34 -10.81 11.36
CA HIS A 315 2.47 -11.51 10.10
C HIS A 315 2.91 -12.95 10.34
N VAL A 316 2.26 -13.91 9.72
CA VAL A 316 2.54 -15.34 9.93
C VAL A 316 2.61 -16.04 8.58
N GLU A 317 3.73 -16.72 8.33
CA GLU A 317 3.95 -17.55 7.14
C GLU A 317 4.37 -18.94 7.59
N LEU A 318 3.43 -19.92 7.54
CA LEU A 318 3.66 -21.30 7.92
C LEU A 318 3.17 -22.19 6.78
N MET A 319 4.06 -22.49 5.85
CA MET A 319 3.73 -23.14 4.58
C MET A 319 3.39 -24.63 4.72
N ASN A 320 3.66 -25.21 5.88
CA ASN A 320 3.36 -26.63 6.18
C ASN A 320 2.30 -26.80 7.29
N THR A 321 1.57 -25.72 7.59
CA THR A 321 0.57 -25.72 8.66
C THR A 321 -0.83 -25.50 8.10
N PRO A 322 -1.69 -26.51 8.06
CA PRO A 322 -3.05 -26.38 7.54
C PRO A 322 -3.96 -25.58 8.47
N VAL A 323 -4.95 -24.93 7.88
CA VAL A 323 -6.02 -24.21 8.55
C VAL A 323 -7.31 -25.01 8.46
N TYR A 324 -7.97 -25.20 9.61
CA TYR A 324 -9.22 -25.93 9.73
C TYR A 324 -10.37 -25.03 10.17
N GLY A 325 -11.55 -25.27 9.62
CA GLY A 325 -12.78 -24.65 10.07
C GLY A 325 -13.30 -25.22 11.40
N ASP A 326 -14.32 -24.60 11.96
CA ASP A 326 -14.97 -25.05 13.19
C ASP A 326 -15.63 -26.45 13.06
N ASP A 327 -15.93 -26.87 11.85
CA ASP A 327 -16.42 -28.21 11.49
C ASP A 327 -15.33 -29.27 11.34
N GLY A 328 -14.07 -28.87 11.48
CA GLY A 328 -12.91 -29.73 11.30
C GLY A 328 -12.50 -29.97 9.83
N ALA A 329 -13.18 -29.35 8.88
CA ALA A 329 -12.78 -29.42 7.48
C ALA A 329 -11.56 -28.52 7.21
N MET A 330 -10.63 -29.01 6.40
CA MET A 330 -9.48 -28.20 5.99
C MET A 330 -9.93 -27.12 5.01
N ILE A 331 -9.66 -25.86 5.36
CA ILE A 331 -9.94 -24.68 4.53
C ILE A 331 -8.76 -24.40 3.59
N GLN A 332 -7.53 -24.54 4.12
CA GLN A 332 -6.29 -24.24 3.41
C GLN A 332 -5.17 -25.11 3.96
N ASP A 333 -4.18 -25.47 3.15
CA ASP A 333 -3.05 -26.33 3.51
C ASP A 333 -1.86 -25.58 4.13
N HIS A 334 -1.92 -24.24 4.17
CA HIS A 334 -0.88 -23.39 4.74
C HIS A 334 -1.48 -22.15 5.42
N VAL A 335 -0.68 -21.50 6.28
CA VAL A 335 -0.99 -20.20 6.87
C VAL A 335 -0.17 -19.12 6.16
N TYR A 336 -0.87 -18.17 5.55
CA TYR A 336 -0.35 -16.85 5.22
C TYR A 336 -1.33 -15.82 5.75
N PHE A 337 -0.98 -15.16 6.83
CA PHE A 337 -1.90 -14.34 7.59
C PHE A 337 -1.20 -13.07 8.11
N TYR A 338 -1.85 -11.94 7.93
CA TYR A 338 -1.43 -10.72 8.62
C TYR A 338 -2.63 -10.01 9.22
N THR A 339 -2.41 -9.35 10.37
CA THR A 339 -3.46 -8.62 11.06
C THR A 339 -2.90 -7.49 11.92
N ARG A 340 -3.72 -6.48 12.13
CA ARG A 340 -3.48 -5.38 13.05
C ARG A 340 -4.73 -5.01 13.83
N TYR A 341 -4.58 -4.28 14.92
CA TYR A 341 -5.69 -3.62 15.57
C TYR A 341 -6.27 -2.52 14.66
N ALA A 342 -7.58 -2.41 14.57
CA ALA A 342 -8.25 -1.58 13.57
C ALA A 342 -9.51 -0.88 14.09
N ALA A 343 -9.48 -0.33 15.31
CA ALA A 343 -10.66 0.37 15.85
C ALA A 343 -11.10 1.55 14.98
N GLU A 344 -10.16 2.27 14.37
CA GLU A 344 -10.42 3.42 13.51
C GLU A 344 -11.13 3.03 12.21
N ARG A 345 -10.91 1.82 11.72
CA ARG A 345 -11.50 1.31 10.49
C ARG A 345 -12.82 0.61 10.72
N VAL A 346 -12.86 -0.19 11.78
CA VAL A 346 -14.02 -1.01 12.13
C VAL A 346 -15.09 -0.18 12.85
N GLY A 347 -14.71 0.93 13.50
CA GLY A 347 -15.59 1.80 14.28
C GLY A 347 -15.88 1.27 15.68
N ALA A 348 -15.21 0.19 16.10
CA ALA A 348 -15.21 -0.45 17.40
C ALA A 348 -13.91 -1.25 17.54
N PRO A 349 -13.56 -1.83 18.70
CA PRO A 349 -12.44 -2.76 18.79
C PRO A 349 -12.55 -3.84 17.71
N GLY A 350 -11.49 -4.00 16.91
CA GLY A 350 -11.51 -4.91 15.77
C GLY A 350 -10.14 -5.25 15.23
N LEU A 351 -10.14 -6.16 14.28
CA LEU A 351 -8.98 -6.57 13.49
C LEU A 351 -9.17 -6.18 12.03
N GLN A 352 -8.09 -5.83 11.36
CA GLN A 352 -8.02 -5.75 9.91
C GLN A 352 -6.76 -6.46 9.44
N GLY A 353 -6.89 -7.25 8.39
CA GLY A 353 -5.75 -7.95 7.82
C GLY A 353 -6.15 -8.81 6.63
N GLY A 354 -5.26 -9.67 6.20
CA GLY A 354 -5.46 -10.41 4.97
C GLY A 354 -4.62 -11.67 4.84
N THR A 355 -4.58 -12.16 3.59
CA THR A 355 -3.85 -13.34 3.18
C THR A 355 -3.17 -13.13 1.82
N ILE A 356 -2.59 -14.18 1.24
CA ILE A 356 -2.03 -14.18 -0.11
C ILE A 356 -3.10 -13.74 -1.12
N PRO A 357 -2.78 -12.79 -2.02
CA PRO A 357 -3.69 -12.42 -3.09
C PRO A 357 -3.89 -13.53 -4.11
N ILE A 358 -4.93 -13.38 -4.90
CA ILE A 358 -5.28 -14.30 -5.97
C ILE A 358 -4.89 -13.69 -7.32
N LYS A 359 -4.08 -14.41 -8.10
CA LYS A 359 -3.69 -14.01 -9.45
C LYS A 359 -4.91 -14.04 -10.38
N LEU A 360 -5.18 -12.91 -11.03
CA LEU A 360 -6.27 -12.77 -12.01
C LEU A 360 -5.76 -12.86 -13.46
N GLY A 361 -4.46 -12.64 -13.68
CA GLY A 361 -3.84 -12.62 -14.99
C GLY A 361 -3.73 -11.21 -15.60
N PRO A 362 -3.36 -11.12 -16.91
CA PRO A 362 -3.05 -9.84 -17.56
C PRO A 362 -4.27 -9.02 -17.93
N LYS A 363 -5.45 -9.63 -17.94
CA LYS A 363 -6.70 -8.98 -18.35
C LYS A 363 -7.71 -9.02 -17.20
N ALA A 364 -7.86 -7.89 -16.53
CA ALA A 364 -8.95 -7.70 -15.58
C ALA A 364 -9.80 -6.51 -16.00
N VAL A 365 -11.11 -6.67 -15.90
CA VAL A 365 -12.03 -5.55 -16.14
C VAL A 365 -12.14 -4.78 -14.83
N LEU A 366 -11.51 -3.62 -14.78
CA LEU A 366 -11.69 -2.68 -13.69
C LEU A 366 -12.94 -1.84 -13.98
N GLU A 367 -13.76 -1.64 -12.96
CA GLU A 367 -14.74 -0.58 -13.05
C GLU A 367 -14.03 0.78 -13.17
N PRO A 368 -14.61 1.76 -13.87
CA PRO A 368 -13.98 3.06 -14.06
C PRO A 368 -13.56 3.72 -12.74
N TYR A 369 -14.24 3.42 -11.66
CA TYR A 369 -14.02 3.98 -10.33
C TYR A 369 -13.56 2.96 -9.28
N GLY A 370 -13.06 1.82 -9.70
CA GLY A 370 -12.28 0.99 -8.85
C GLY A 370 -12.84 -0.31 -8.39
N HIS A 371 -12.52 -0.57 -7.17
CA HIS A 371 -12.56 -1.85 -6.49
C HIS A 371 -13.96 -2.32 -6.10
N LEU A 372 -15.00 -1.68 -6.61
CA LEU A 372 -16.39 -1.98 -6.27
C LEU A 372 -17.00 -3.09 -7.13
N ASN A 373 -16.24 -3.62 -8.08
CA ASN A 373 -16.69 -4.76 -8.86
C ASN A 373 -16.82 -5.99 -7.94
N ASP A 374 -18.03 -6.50 -7.78
CA ASP A 374 -18.34 -7.66 -6.94
C ASP A 374 -17.48 -8.90 -7.29
N ALA A 375 -17.06 -9.04 -8.55
CA ALA A 375 -16.21 -10.14 -8.99
C ALA A 375 -14.80 -10.14 -8.34
N TYR A 376 -14.36 -8.98 -7.80
CA TYR A 376 -13.03 -8.84 -7.20
C TYR A 376 -13.06 -8.74 -5.69
N GLN A 377 -14.21 -8.93 -5.06
CA GLN A 377 -14.34 -8.81 -3.61
C GLN A 377 -14.03 -10.13 -2.89
N ALA A 378 -13.58 -10.01 -1.65
CA ALA A 378 -13.38 -11.17 -0.79
C ALA A 378 -14.69 -11.92 -0.59
N ASP A 379 -14.65 -13.24 -0.69
CA ASP A 379 -15.79 -14.13 -0.54
C ASP A 379 -15.86 -14.77 0.86
N ASN A 380 -16.83 -15.63 1.06
CA ASN A 380 -17.01 -16.34 2.32
C ASN A 380 -15.81 -17.23 2.66
N TRP A 381 -15.15 -17.82 1.66
CA TRP A 381 -13.95 -18.61 1.90
C TRP A 381 -12.88 -17.80 2.63
N PHE A 382 -12.65 -16.56 2.19
CA PHE A 382 -11.67 -15.68 2.86
C PHE A 382 -12.09 -15.36 4.29
N ALA A 383 -13.38 -15.09 4.51
CA ALA A 383 -13.89 -14.81 5.86
C ALA A 383 -13.71 -16.01 6.81
N ASP A 384 -14.00 -17.20 6.31
CA ASP A 384 -13.81 -18.45 7.06
C ASP A 384 -12.34 -18.70 7.36
N TYR A 385 -11.48 -18.58 6.33
CA TYR A 385 -10.03 -18.72 6.47
C TYR A 385 -9.43 -17.72 7.46
N TYR A 386 -9.76 -16.43 7.33
CA TYR A 386 -9.19 -15.37 8.15
C TYR A 386 -9.56 -15.54 9.63
N CYS A 387 -10.82 -15.83 9.92
CA CYS A 387 -11.30 -16.02 11.30
C CYS A 387 -10.78 -17.33 11.90
N ALA A 388 -10.77 -18.42 11.13
CA ALA A 388 -10.22 -19.69 11.58
C ALA A 388 -8.72 -19.59 11.90
N THR A 389 -7.96 -18.91 11.04
CA THR A 389 -6.53 -18.68 11.26
C THR A 389 -6.29 -17.84 12.53
N ALA A 390 -7.04 -16.77 12.73
CA ALA A 390 -6.93 -15.95 13.94
C ALA A 390 -7.20 -16.79 15.21
N GLY A 391 -8.25 -17.63 15.21
CA GLY A 391 -8.56 -18.54 16.29
C GLY A 391 -7.54 -19.68 16.47
N GLN A 392 -6.91 -20.12 15.37
CA GLN A 392 -5.83 -21.11 15.43
C GLN A 392 -4.54 -20.54 16.04
N LEU A 393 -4.31 -19.23 15.90
CA LEU A 393 -3.15 -18.54 16.46
C LEU A 393 -3.36 -18.06 17.90
N PHE A 394 -4.58 -17.62 18.28
CA PHE A 394 -4.88 -17.04 19.59
C PHE A 394 -6.12 -17.70 20.21
N GLU A 395 -6.05 -18.02 21.51
CA GLU A 395 -7.20 -18.53 22.26
C GLU A 395 -8.34 -17.49 22.31
N ARG A 396 -8.01 -16.19 22.48
CA ARG A 396 -9.00 -15.08 22.57
C ARG A 396 -9.80 -14.88 21.27
N PHE A 397 -9.34 -15.39 20.15
CA PHE A 397 -9.99 -15.25 18.84
C PHE A 397 -10.73 -16.52 18.39
N GLU A 398 -10.79 -17.55 19.22
CA GLU A 398 -11.61 -18.72 18.91
C GLU A 398 -13.07 -18.32 18.74
N GLY A 399 -13.70 -18.79 17.69
CA GLY A 399 -15.10 -18.53 17.40
C GLY A 399 -15.46 -17.10 16.98
N ILE A 400 -14.50 -16.29 16.49
CA ILE A 400 -14.77 -14.90 16.06
C ILE A 400 -15.50 -14.80 14.71
N ARG A 401 -15.71 -15.89 13.99
CA ARG A 401 -16.33 -15.88 12.65
C ARG A 401 -17.67 -15.11 12.58
N PRO A 402 -18.60 -15.21 13.55
CA PRO A 402 -19.84 -14.42 13.55
C PRO A 402 -19.67 -12.90 13.64
N TYR A 403 -18.49 -12.44 14.04
CA TYR A 403 -18.15 -11.01 14.16
C TYR A 403 -17.45 -10.48 12.90
N TYR A 404 -17.24 -11.32 11.88
CA TYR A 404 -16.68 -10.86 10.61
C TYR A 404 -17.61 -9.81 10.00
N LYS A 405 -17.02 -8.67 9.66
CA LYS A 405 -17.75 -7.57 9.07
C LYS A 405 -17.96 -7.88 7.60
N ASP A 406 -19.21 -8.06 7.20
CA ASP A 406 -19.56 -8.27 5.78
C ASP A 406 -19.33 -6.98 4.99
N ARG A 407 -18.09 -6.55 4.99
CA ARG A 407 -17.55 -5.56 4.09
C ARG A 407 -16.58 -6.25 3.18
N ARG A 408 -16.86 -6.10 1.94
CA ARG A 408 -16.05 -6.60 0.86
C ARG A 408 -14.84 -5.69 0.71
N ASN A 409 -13.79 -5.99 1.48
CA ASN A 409 -12.51 -5.29 1.41
C ASN A 409 -11.57 -6.11 0.53
N GLY A 410 -11.70 -5.93 -0.74
CA GLY A 410 -10.71 -6.39 -1.69
C GLY A 410 -10.11 -5.18 -2.38
N GLY A 411 -8.92 -5.31 -2.90
CA GLY A 411 -8.30 -4.36 -3.78
C GLY A 411 -7.81 -5.07 -5.02
N ILE A 412 -7.58 -4.32 -6.06
CA ILE A 412 -6.87 -4.82 -7.24
C ILE A 412 -5.48 -4.21 -7.24
N GLY A 413 -4.47 -5.06 -7.26
CA GLY A 413 -3.10 -4.68 -7.53
C GLY A 413 -2.73 -5.03 -8.97
N VAL A 414 -1.80 -4.29 -9.55
CA VAL A 414 -1.21 -4.61 -10.84
C VAL A 414 0.30 -4.73 -10.67
N PHE A 415 0.87 -5.84 -11.11
CA PHE A 415 2.26 -6.22 -10.85
C PHE A 415 3.02 -6.36 -12.16
N THR A 416 4.31 -6.09 -12.08
CA THR A 416 5.30 -6.27 -13.14
C THR A 416 5.70 -7.74 -13.29
N PRO A 417 6.47 -8.13 -14.31
CA PRO A 417 6.92 -9.50 -14.50
C PRO A 417 7.69 -10.11 -13.33
N ASP A 418 8.47 -9.30 -12.62
CA ASP A 418 9.24 -9.72 -11.44
C ASP A 418 8.58 -9.33 -10.10
N ASN A 419 7.32 -8.91 -10.12
CA ASN A 419 6.52 -8.48 -8.97
C ASN A 419 7.11 -7.31 -8.16
N VAL A 420 8.12 -6.63 -8.68
CA VAL A 420 8.80 -5.50 -8.02
C VAL A 420 8.43 -4.19 -8.72
N PRO A 421 8.26 -3.09 -7.99
CA PRO A 421 7.85 -1.80 -8.55
C PRO A 421 8.73 -1.30 -9.70
N ILE A 422 8.15 -0.43 -10.54
CA ILE A 422 8.87 0.41 -11.48
C ILE A 422 8.86 1.83 -10.96
N PHE A 423 10.06 2.40 -10.80
CA PHE A 423 10.29 3.81 -10.50
C PHE A 423 11.25 4.35 -11.55
N ASP A 424 10.69 4.69 -12.73
CA ASP A 424 11.53 5.06 -13.89
C ASP A 424 10.82 6.03 -14.85
N TRP A 425 11.62 6.60 -15.74
CA TRP A 425 11.14 7.40 -16.84
C TRP A 425 10.49 6.52 -17.91
N VAL A 426 9.24 6.84 -18.28
CA VAL A 426 8.46 6.16 -19.33
C VAL A 426 8.24 7.05 -20.55
N ALA A 427 8.63 8.30 -20.47
CA ALA A 427 8.82 9.26 -21.55
C ALA A 427 9.88 10.24 -21.10
N ASP A 428 10.38 11.12 -21.98
CA ASP A 428 11.50 12.03 -21.67
C ASP A 428 11.25 12.90 -20.43
N ASN A 429 9.98 13.20 -20.15
CA ASN A 429 9.55 13.98 -18.99
C ASN A 429 8.43 13.34 -18.16
N ALA A 430 8.17 12.04 -18.33
CA ALA A 430 7.16 11.33 -17.55
C ALA A 430 7.80 10.25 -16.69
N PHE A 431 7.70 10.38 -15.39
CA PHE A 431 8.18 9.43 -14.39
C PHE A 431 7.04 8.59 -13.83
N MET A 432 7.17 7.27 -13.88
CA MET A 432 6.15 6.34 -13.41
C MET A 432 6.50 5.81 -12.03
N THR A 433 5.52 5.78 -11.14
CA THR A 433 5.60 5.10 -9.85
C THR A 433 4.60 3.95 -9.82
N ALA A 434 4.93 2.89 -10.56
CA ALA A 434 4.09 1.70 -10.65
C ALA A 434 4.40 0.75 -9.50
N ASP A 435 3.55 0.79 -8.51
CA ASP A 435 3.67 -0.01 -7.30
C ASP A 435 2.31 -0.53 -6.86
N SER A 436 2.16 -1.83 -6.76
CA SER A 436 0.85 -2.45 -6.65
C SER A 436 0.51 -3.05 -5.30
N ASN A 437 1.39 -3.17 -4.36
CA ASN A 437 1.09 -3.71 -3.04
C ASN A 437 1.90 -3.04 -1.93
N HIS A 438 2.75 -2.13 -2.30
CA HIS A 438 3.72 -1.56 -1.39
C HIS A 438 3.36 -0.15 -0.94
N GLY A 439 2.26 0.43 -1.42
CA GLY A 439 1.91 1.84 -1.31
C GLY A 439 2.22 2.47 0.05
N PHE A 440 1.63 1.97 1.13
CA PHE A 440 1.92 2.46 2.49
C PHE A 440 3.36 2.19 2.92
N LYS A 441 3.92 1.08 2.48
CA LYS A 441 5.30 0.69 2.81
C LYS A 441 6.31 1.55 2.08
N MET A 442 5.95 2.10 0.91
CA MET A 442 6.87 2.84 0.01
C MET A 442 6.50 4.33 -0.18
N ILE A 443 5.80 4.94 0.75
CA ILE A 443 5.46 6.39 0.70
C ILE A 443 6.69 7.28 0.47
N GLY A 444 7.87 6.84 0.92
CA GLY A 444 9.14 7.55 0.75
C GLY A 444 9.55 7.77 -0.70
N VAL A 445 9.00 6.99 -1.65
CA VAL A 445 9.20 7.19 -3.09
C VAL A 445 8.84 8.61 -3.50
N GLY A 446 7.76 9.18 -2.98
CA GLY A 446 7.39 10.56 -3.31
C GLY A 446 8.44 11.60 -2.94
N LYS A 447 9.15 11.41 -1.82
CA LYS A 447 10.29 12.25 -1.43
C LYS A 447 11.46 12.07 -2.41
N LEU A 448 11.72 10.85 -2.86
CA LEU A 448 12.80 10.55 -3.81
C LEU A 448 12.47 11.11 -5.21
N VAL A 449 11.22 11.04 -5.64
CA VAL A 449 10.74 11.67 -6.89
C VAL A 449 10.89 13.20 -6.82
N ALA A 450 10.56 13.82 -5.70
CA ALA A 450 10.78 15.26 -5.52
C ALA A 450 12.27 15.64 -5.63
N ARG A 451 13.18 14.83 -5.08
CA ARG A 451 14.63 15.00 -5.27
C ARG A 451 15.03 14.87 -6.73
N LEU A 452 14.56 13.83 -7.42
CA LEU A 452 14.81 13.60 -8.85
C LEU A 452 14.44 14.85 -9.68
N LEU A 453 13.20 15.32 -9.53
CA LEU A 453 12.67 16.42 -10.34
C LEU A 453 13.32 17.79 -10.04
N THR A 454 13.77 18.00 -8.80
CA THR A 454 14.36 19.30 -8.40
C THR A 454 15.88 19.36 -8.50
N GLN A 455 16.56 18.19 -8.51
CA GLN A 455 18.02 18.10 -8.57
C GLN A 455 18.53 17.60 -9.92
N GLY A 456 17.68 16.98 -10.76
CA GLY A 456 18.02 16.48 -12.09
C GLY A 456 18.88 15.20 -12.08
N CYS A 457 19.01 14.52 -10.92
CA CYS A 457 19.71 13.24 -10.82
C CYS A 457 18.83 12.20 -10.13
N LYS A 458 18.80 10.98 -10.66
CA LYS A 458 18.04 9.87 -10.09
C LYS A 458 18.69 9.45 -8.75
N PRO A 459 17.95 9.45 -7.64
CA PRO A 459 18.46 8.92 -6.36
C PRO A 459 18.88 7.46 -6.48
N ASP A 460 19.97 7.09 -5.80
CA ASP A 460 20.51 5.71 -5.84
C ASP A 460 19.45 4.70 -5.35
N GLU A 461 18.59 5.10 -4.41
CA GLU A 461 17.51 4.28 -3.89
C GLU A 461 16.48 3.88 -4.98
N LEU A 462 16.31 4.69 -6.03
CA LEU A 462 15.41 4.41 -7.14
C LEU A 462 16.10 3.69 -8.31
N ALA A 463 17.43 3.68 -8.35
CA ALA A 463 18.18 3.16 -9.49
C ALA A 463 17.89 1.69 -9.82
N PRO A 464 17.71 0.76 -8.83
CA PRO A 464 17.45 -0.63 -9.13
C PRO A 464 16.07 -0.88 -9.79
N PHE A 465 15.11 0.03 -9.61
CA PHE A 465 13.71 -0.13 -10.03
C PHE A 465 13.47 0.40 -11.46
N ASN A 466 14.49 0.37 -12.30
CA ASN A 466 14.41 0.83 -13.68
C ASN A 466 13.82 -0.25 -14.62
N LEU A 467 13.31 0.19 -15.77
CA LEU A 467 12.74 -0.69 -16.81
C LEU A 467 13.79 -1.57 -17.49
N ALA A 468 15.01 -1.06 -17.64
CA ALA A 468 16.10 -1.78 -18.31
C ALA A 468 16.47 -3.09 -17.58
N ARG A 469 16.10 -3.26 -16.30
CA ARG A 469 16.38 -4.48 -15.52
C ARG A 469 15.81 -5.73 -16.18
N PHE A 470 14.67 -5.63 -16.86
CA PHE A 470 14.04 -6.77 -17.53
C PHE A 470 14.87 -7.33 -18.68
N GLN A 471 15.63 -6.47 -19.37
CA GLN A 471 16.51 -6.87 -20.48
C GLN A 471 17.96 -7.13 -20.03
N ALA A 472 18.36 -6.48 -18.95
CA ALA A 472 19.73 -6.56 -18.43
C ALA A 472 20.02 -7.81 -17.58
N GLY A 473 19.02 -8.66 -17.30
CA GLY A 473 19.20 -9.82 -16.42
C GLY A 473 19.40 -9.44 -14.96
N THR A 474 18.82 -8.31 -14.52
CA THR A 474 18.89 -7.81 -13.14
C THR A 474 17.50 -7.71 -12.50
N THR A 475 16.59 -8.58 -12.93
CA THR A 475 15.27 -8.75 -12.32
C THR A 475 15.38 -9.26 -10.89
N PHE A 476 14.34 -9.01 -10.12
CA PHE A 476 14.26 -9.42 -8.73
C PHE A 476 13.37 -10.66 -8.56
N GLY A 477 13.49 -11.28 -7.40
CA GLY A 477 12.64 -12.40 -7.00
C GLY A 477 12.98 -13.71 -7.68
N ASP A 478 12.32 -14.76 -7.23
CA ASP A 478 12.33 -16.06 -7.88
C ASP A 478 11.11 -16.15 -8.81
N ARG A 479 11.35 -16.38 -10.11
CA ARG A 479 10.30 -16.56 -11.12
C ARG A 479 9.33 -17.70 -10.78
N ASN A 480 9.74 -18.62 -9.91
CA ASN A 480 8.92 -19.72 -9.43
C ASN A 480 8.17 -19.37 -8.14
N SER A 481 8.38 -18.20 -7.57
CA SER A 481 7.66 -17.75 -6.39
C SER A 481 6.19 -17.48 -6.72
N ASN A 482 5.30 -18.10 -5.97
CA ASN A 482 3.87 -17.79 -6.03
C ASN A 482 3.51 -16.60 -5.15
N CYS A 483 4.49 -16.02 -4.46
CA CYS A 483 4.30 -14.91 -3.54
C CYS A 483 4.88 -13.62 -4.14
N PRO A 484 4.04 -12.66 -4.58
CA PRO A 484 4.50 -11.46 -5.28
C PRO A 484 5.20 -10.42 -4.39
N TRP A 485 5.44 -10.69 -3.14
CA TRP A 485 6.05 -9.76 -2.18
C TRP A 485 7.13 -10.35 -1.28
N VAL A 486 7.65 -11.49 -1.61
CA VAL A 486 8.76 -12.14 -0.87
C VAL A 486 10.10 -11.77 -1.46
#